data_ac02b1aa47563e9abe3aa99073113ba5
#
_entry.id   ac02b1aa47563e9abe3aa99073113ba5
#
_cell.length_a   1.000
_cell.length_b   1.000
_cell.length_c   1.000
_cell.angle_alpha   90.00
_cell.angle_beta   90.00
_cell.angle_gamma   90.00
#
_symmetry.space_group_name_H-M   'P 1'
#
loop_
_entity.id
_entity.type
_entity.pdbx_description
1 polymer ?
#
loop_
_entity_poly.entity_id
_entity_poly.type
_entity_poly.pdbx_seq_one_letter_code
_entity_poly.pdbx_strand_id
1 'polypeptide(L)'
;CLLLISNSNFAQTPQVPKAYTDTIFKAAGFTKSKKGWKSDCSVGEITTYADLNGDGLKDAIVSDYGTMCYGNTGVGYYIVAQQKNGKWKQLFSNSGIPNFLQTKGTDGWLDIENGGPGFCFAVYRWDGQAYKVNRYEYEGKACEL
;
A
#
# COMPACT_ATOMS: atom_id res chain seq x y z
N CYS A 1 20.38 29.05 -25.65
CA CYS A 1 20.42 27.59 -25.55
C CYS A 1 19.41 27.15 -24.50
N LEU A 2 18.19 26.77 -24.89
CA LEU A 2 17.19 26.23 -23.97
C LEU A 2 17.51 24.76 -23.73
N LEU A 3 17.95 24.43 -22.51
CA LEU A 3 18.00 23.06 -22.06
C LEU A 3 16.56 22.58 -21.79
N LEU A 4 16.03 21.77 -22.67
CA LEU A 4 14.84 20.98 -22.45
C LEU A 4 15.19 19.89 -21.44
N ILE A 5 14.88 20.13 -20.16
CA ILE A 5 14.89 19.08 -19.14
C ILE A 5 13.68 18.20 -19.43
N SER A 6 13.89 17.10 -20.09
CA SER A 6 12.88 16.06 -20.22
C SER A 6 12.70 15.41 -18.85
N ASN A 7 11.62 15.76 -18.15
CA ASN A 7 11.16 15.02 -16.99
C ASN A 7 10.63 13.66 -17.46
N SER A 8 11.52 12.71 -17.60
CA SER A 8 11.09 11.32 -17.71
C SER A 8 10.69 10.86 -16.32
N ASN A 9 9.38 10.90 -16.03
CA ASN A 9 8.80 10.29 -14.83
C ASN A 9 8.87 8.77 -14.98
N PHE A 10 10.04 8.20 -14.79
CA PHE A 10 10.14 6.77 -14.51
C PHE A 10 9.71 6.57 -13.05
N ALA A 11 8.73 5.66 -12.81
CA ALA A 11 8.37 5.24 -11.48
C ALA A 11 9.66 4.71 -10.81
N GLN A 12 10.24 5.50 -9.92
CA GLN A 12 11.43 5.11 -9.19
C GLN A 12 11.06 4.16 -8.07
N THR A 13 11.86 3.10 -7.88
CA THR A 13 11.77 2.25 -6.69
C THR A 13 11.92 3.13 -5.45
N PRO A 14 11.04 3.03 -4.45
CA PRO A 14 11.14 3.83 -3.24
C PRO A 14 12.47 3.65 -2.55
N GLN A 15 13.06 4.77 -2.10
CA GLN A 15 14.31 4.79 -1.34
C GLN A 15 13.99 4.53 0.14
N VAL A 16 14.12 3.27 0.57
CA VAL A 16 13.87 2.88 1.97
C VAL A 16 15.21 2.77 2.70
N PRO A 17 15.36 3.45 3.86
CA PRO A 17 16.55 3.25 4.67
C PRO A 17 16.76 1.77 5.00
N LYS A 18 17.98 1.28 4.86
CA LYS A 18 18.30 -0.13 5.08
C LYS A 18 17.88 -0.62 6.47
N ALA A 19 17.98 0.26 7.47
CA ALA A 19 17.54 -0.05 8.85
C ALA A 19 16.05 -0.36 8.97
N TYR A 20 15.22 0.11 8.05
CA TYR A 20 13.78 -0.09 8.08
C TYR A 20 13.28 -1.23 7.19
N THR A 21 14.03 -1.60 6.17
CA THR A 21 13.62 -2.64 5.21
C THR A 21 13.23 -3.94 5.91
N ASP A 22 14.08 -4.45 6.78
CA ASP A 22 13.83 -5.71 7.51
C ASP A 22 12.62 -5.58 8.44
N THR A 23 12.51 -4.48 9.18
CA THR A 23 11.38 -4.25 10.10
C THR A 23 10.06 -4.10 9.37
N ILE A 24 10.05 -3.44 8.22
CA ILE A 24 8.84 -3.29 7.38
C ILE A 24 8.35 -4.67 6.93
N PHE A 25 9.22 -5.49 6.34
CA PHE A 25 8.83 -6.82 5.89
C PHE A 25 8.37 -7.73 7.03
N LYS A 26 9.04 -7.68 8.18
CA LYS A 26 8.61 -8.44 9.37
C LYS A 26 7.24 -8.01 9.86
N ALA A 27 6.97 -6.71 9.90
CA ALA A 27 5.66 -6.20 10.29
C ALA A 27 4.55 -6.60 9.31
N ALA A 28 4.87 -6.75 8.03
CA ALA A 28 3.96 -7.26 7.02
C ALA A 28 3.79 -8.80 7.08
N GLY A 29 4.53 -9.49 7.94
CA GLY A 29 4.43 -10.94 8.10
C GLY A 29 5.32 -11.76 7.17
N PHE A 30 6.29 -11.13 6.52
CA PHE A 30 7.23 -11.80 5.61
C PHE A 30 8.41 -12.40 6.36
N THR A 31 9.02 -13.42 5.77
CA THR A 31 10.19 -14.12 6.29
C THR A 31 11.37 -13.94 5.34
N LYS A 32 12.54 -13.68 5.89
CA LYS A 32 13.77 -13.52 5.09
C LYS A 32 14.23 -14.85 4.51
N SER A 33 14.55 -14.87 3.22
CA SER A 33 15.06 -16.02 2.49
C SER A 33 16.29 -15.65 1.66
N LYS A 34 16.92 -16.63 1.03
CA LYS A 34 18.05 -16.39 0.10
C LYS A 34 17.64 -15.56 -1.12
N LYS A 35 16.35 -15.58 -1.49
CA LYS A 35 15.81 -14.82 -2.64
C LYS A 35 15.23 -13.46 -2.26
N GLY A 36 15.21 -13.12 -0.97
CA GLY A 36 14.61 -11.91 -0.44
C GLY A 36 13.56 -12.20 0.63
N TRP A 37 12.73 -11.24 0.94
CA TRP A 37 11.62 -11.38 1.87
C TRP A 37 10.43 -12.02 1.18
N LYS A 38 9.89 -13.09 1.75
CA LYS A 38 8.78 -13.83 1.13
C LYS A 38 7.64 -14.10 2.10
N SER A 39 6.45 -14.19 1.51
CA SER A 39 5.25 -14.78 2.12
C SER A 39 5.11 -16.24 1.69
N ASP A 40 3.98 -16.85 2.01
CA ASP A 40 3.63 -18.18 1.47
C ASP A 40 3.30 -18.13 -0.05
N CYS A 41 3.17 -16.93 -0.61
CA CYS A 41 2.77 -16.73 -2.01
C CYS A 41 3.95 -16.42 -2.92
N SER A 42 4.78 -15.46 -2.56
CA SER A 42 5.92 -15.05 -3.39
C SER A 42 6.91 -14.18 -2.63
N VAL A 43 7.91 -13.68 -3.34
CA VAL A 43 8.82 -12.65 -2.84
C VAL A 43 8.10 -11.31 -2.86
N GLY A 44 8.10 -10.61 -1.72
CA GLY A 44 7.48 -9.30 -1.57
C GLY A 44 8.38 -8.15 -2.02
N GLU A 45 7.77 -7.01 -2.25
CA GLU A 45 8.43 -5.78 -2.66
C GLU A 45 7.83 -4.59 -1.93
N ILE A 46 8.67 -3.69 -1.42
CA ILE A 46 8.19 -2.41 -0.89
C ILE A 46 7.92 -1.50 -2.09
N THR A 47 6.65 -1.23 -2.36
CA THR A 47 6.22 -0.47 -3.54
C THR A 47 5.92 0.99 -3.23
N THR A 48 5.69 1.32 -1.95
CA THR A 48 5.46 2.70 -1.51
C THR A 48 6.17 2.94 -0.18
N TYR A 49 6.81 4.09 -0.07
CA TYR A 49 7.42 4.58 1.16
C TYR A 49 7.14 6.08 1.22
N ALA A 50 6.10 6.46 1.96
CA ALA A 50 5.60 7.83 2.03
C ALA A 50 4.78 8.04 3.31
N ASP A 51 4.59 9.29 3.70
CA ASP A 51 3.68 9.65 4.79
C ASP A 51 2.23 9.58 4.29
N LEU A 52 1.49 8.57 4.72
CA LEU A 52 0.13 8.30 4.25
C LEU A 52 -0.96 8.87 5.16
N ASN A 53 -0.61 9.46 6.29
CA ASN A 53 -1.57 10.03 7.24
C ASN A 53 -1.23 11.46 7.68
N GLY A 54 -0.14 12.05 7.20
CA GLY A 54 0.24 13.42 7.51
C GLY A 54 0.86 13.63 8.89
N ASP A 55 1.34 12.56 9.55
CA ASP A 55 1.94 12.65 10.89
C ASP A 55 3.44 12.97 10.89
N GLY A 56 4.04 13.12 9.70
CA GLY A 56 5.46 13.38 9.52
C GLY A 56 6.34 12.13 9.50
N LEU A 57 5.80 10.96 9.79
CA LEU A 57 6.49 9.67 9.70
C LEU A 57 6.18 9.01 8.37
N LYS A 58 7.16 8.29 7.81
CA LYS A 58 6.93 7.50 6.60
C LYS A 58 6.22 6.20 6.93
N ASP A 59 5.33 5.80 6.05
CA ASP A 59 4.65 4.52 6.06
C ASP A 59 5.07 3.71 4.83
N ALA A 60 4.75 2.44 4.79
CA ALA A 60 5.15 1.58 3.69
C ALA A 60 3.99 0.72 3.18
N ILE A 61 4.03 0.42 1.89
CA ILE A 61 3.20 -0.62 1.29
C ILE A 61 4.14 -1.73 0.81
N VAL A 62 3.85 -2.94 1.24
CA VAL A 62 4.50 -4.16 0.75
C VAL A 62 3.53 -4.83 -0.21
N SER A 63 3.98 -5.08 -1.43
CA SER A 63 3.21 -5.82 -2.44
C SER A 63 3.69 -7.25 -2.54
N ASP A 64 2.74 -8.14 -2.79
CA ASP A 64 2.94 -9.57 -2.91
C ASP A 64 2.21 -10.05 -4.16
N TYR A 65 2.81 -10.94 -4.89
CA TYR A 65 2.33 -11.35 -6.20
C TYR A 65 2.00 -12.83 -6.24
N GLY A 66 1.06 -13.21 -7.07
CA GLY A 66 0.75 -14.62 -7.33
C GLY A 66 -0.73 -14.90 -7.47
N THR A 67 -1.10 -15.52 -8.59
CA THR A 67 -2.49 -15.88 -8.89
C THR A 67 -3.03 -16.96 -7.95
N MET A 68 -2.16 -17.80 -7.39
CA MET A 68 -2.57 -18.82 -6.41
C MET A 68 -3.15 -18.22 -5.12
N CYS A 69 -2.62 -17.06 -4.69
CA CYS A 69 -3.08 -16.39 -3.47
C CYS A 69 -4.10 -15.29 -3.73
N TYR A 70 -4.02 -14.62 -4.88
CA TYR A 70 -4.76 -13.37 -5.15
C TYR A 70 -5.68 -13.46 -6.36
N GLY A 71 -5.84 -14.66 -6.94
CA GLY A 71 -6.75 -14.88 -8.05
C GLY A 71 -6.43 -14.01 -9.27
N ASN A 72 -7.48 -13.50 -9.93
CA ASN A 72 -7.32 -12.73 -11.17
C ASN A 72 -6.60 -11.40 -11.01
N THR A 73 -6.58 -10.81 -9.81
CA THR A 73 -5.78 -9.61 -9.54
C THR A 73 -4.28 -9.90 -9.58
N GLY A 74 -3.88 -11.11 -9.19
CA GLY A 74 -2.49 -11.56 -9.17
C GLY A 74 -1.61 -10.80 -8.19
N VAL A 75 -2.15 -9.93 -7.34
CA VAL A 75 -1.41 -9.08 -6.40
C VAL A 75 -2.20 -8.84 -5.12
N GLY A 76 -1.49 -8.83 -4.00
CA GLY A 76 -1.97 -8.39 -2.71
C GLY A 76 -1.06 -7.31 -2.15
N TYR A 77 -1.52 -6.61 -1.13
CA TYR A 77 -0.73 -5.56 -0.48
C TYR A 77 -0.95 -5.52 1.02
N TYR A 78 0.03 -4.98 1.71
CA TYR A 78 0.06 -4.78 3.15
C TYR A 78 0.45 -3.33 3.43
N ILE A 79 -0.34 -2.63 4.24
CA ILE A 79 0.00 -1.29 4.70
C ILE A 79 0.64 -1.41 6.07
N VAL A 80 1.84 -0.88 6.20
CA VAL A 80 2.65 -0.93 7.41
C VAL A 80 2.97 0.50 7.84
N ALA A 81 2.55 0.87 9.03
CA ALA A 81 2.72 2.21 9.57
C ALA A 81 3.87 2.29 10.56
N GLN A 82 4.67 3.34 10.44
CA GLN A 82 5.66 3.69 11.46
C GLN A 82 4.95 4.35 12.64
N GLN A 83 5.20 3.83 13.83
CA GLN A 83 4.64 4.37 15.07
C GLN A 83 5.60 5.39 15.68
N LYS A 84 5.08 6.25 16.55
CA LYS A 84 5.88 7.27 17.26
C LYS A 84 7.04 6.69 18.07
N ASN A 85 6.89 5.45 18.55
CA ASN A 85 7.94 4.73 19.27
C ASN A 85 9.01 4.08 18.36
N GLY A 86 8.94 4.31 17.05
CA GLY A 86 9.86 3.75 16.05
C GLY A 86 9.53 2.34 15.60
N LYS A 87 8.53 1.69 16.17
CA LYS A 87 8.07 0.37 15.73
C LYS A 87 7.19 0.47 14.50
N TRP A 88 7.10 -0.61 13.75
CA TRP A 88 6.26 -0.73 12.57
C TRP A 88 5.10 -1.67 12.86
N LYS A 89 3.91 -1.30 12.39
CA LYS A 89 2.68 -2.08 12.63
C LYS A 89 1.90 -2.23 11.34
N GLN A 90 1.49 -3.46 11.04
CA GLN A 90 0.57 -3.72 9.93
C GLN A 90 -0.82 -3.19 10.29
N LEU A 91 -1.39 -2.34 9.43
CA LEU A 91 -2.73 -1.78 9.61
C LEU A 91 -3.79 -2.45 8.76
N PHE A 92 -3.42 -2.96 7.58
CA PHE A 92 -4.37 -3.45 6.61
C PHE A 92 -3.68 -4.34 5.58
N SER A 93 -4.40 -5.33 5.08
CA SER A 93 -3.99 -6.12 3.93
C SER A 93 -5.21 -6.48 3.09
N ASN A 94 -5.03 -6.53 1.78
CA ASN A 94 -6.10 -6.93 0.86
C ASN A 94 -5.52 -7.46 -0.45
N SER A 95 -6.35 -8.16 -1.20
CA SER A 95 -6.06 -8.48 -2.60
C SER A 95 -6.45 -7.31 -3.47
N GLY A 96 -5.62 -6.92 -4.41
CA GLY A 96 -5.91 -5.84 -5.34
C GLY A 96 -4.80 -4.80 -5.41
N ILE A 97 -5.12 -3.67 -6.01
CA ILE A 97 -4.20 -2.54 -6.19
C ILE A 97 -4.74 -1.36 -5.39
N PRO A 98 -4.00 -0.91 -4.36
CA PRO A 98 -4.46 0.22 -3.55
C PRO A 98 -4.32 1.53 -4.33
N ASN A 99 -5.41 2.26 -4.42
CA ASN A 99 -5.43 3.63 -4.93
C ASN A 99 -5.79 4.58 -3.80
N PHE A 100 -4.84 5.42 -3.39
CA PHE A 100 -5.06 6.38 -2.32
C PHE A 100 -5.80 7.59 -2.82
N LEU A 101 -6.94 7.88 -2.18
CA LEU A 101 -7.79 9.01 -2.51
C LEU A 101 -7.40 10.24 -1.68
N GLN A 102 -7.92 11.41 -2.06
CA GLN A 102 -7.68 12.65 -1.30
C GLN A 102 -8.57 12.76 -0.06
N THR A 103 -9.66 11.99 0.00
CA THR A 103 -10.52 11.94 1.18
C THR A 103 -9.85 11.16 2.31
N LYS A 104 -10.18 11.51 3.54
CA LYS A 104 -9.49 11.02 4.73
C LYS A 104 -10.46 10.50 5.77
N GLY A 105 -10.05 9.42 6.43
CA GLY A 105 -10.69 8.94 7.63
C GLY A 105 -10.08 9.53 8.89
N THR A 106 -10.23 8.83 10.00
CA THR A 106 -9.69 9.21 11.31
C THR A 106 -8.16 9.32 11.26
N ASP A 107 -7.59 10.21 12.06
CA ASP A 107 -6.12 10.44 12.19
C ASP A 107 -5.42 10.81 10.88
N GLY A 108 -6.16 11.34 9.91
CA GLY A 108 -5.59 11.80 8.64
C GLY A 108 -5.26 10.70 7.63
N TRP A 109 -5.58 9.44 7.91
CA TRP A 109 -5.34 8.34 6.98
C TRP A 109 -6.17 8.49 5.71
N LEU A 110 -5.49 8.44 4.56
CA LEU A 110 -6.14 8.50 3.26
C LEU A 110 -7.10 7.32 3.07
N ASP A 111 -8.24 7.57 2.43
CA ASP A 111 -9.12 6.50 1.97
C ASP A 111 -8.44 5.69 0.87
N ILE A 112 -8.77 4.40 0.80
CA ILE A 112 -8.17 3.46 -0.14
C ILE A 112 -9.25 2.86 -1.01
N GLU A 113 -9.22 3.17 -2.30
CA GLU A 113 -9.98 2.43 -3.29
C GLU A 113 -9.22 1.15 -3.62
N ASN A 114 -9.85 0.02 -3.39
CA ASN A 114 -9.24 -1.29 -3.67
C ASN A 114 -9.52 -1.68 -5.11
N GLY A 115 -8.63 -1.28 -6.02
CA GLY A 115 -8.75 -1.52 -7.45
C GLY A 115 -8.35 -2.92 -7.88
N GLY A 116 -8.52 -3.17 -9.17
CA GLY A 116 -8.24 -4.45 -9.80
C GLY A 116 -9.13 -4.67 -11.02
N PRO A 117 -9.27 -5.93 -11.51
CA PRO A 117 -10.23 -6.23 -12.55
C PRO A 117 -11.67 -5.95 -12.10
N GLY A 118 -12.49 -5.45 -13.00
CA GLY A 118 -13.91 -5.20 -12.75
C GLY A 118 -14.26 -3.71 -12.67
N PHE A 119 -15.33 -3.42 -11.93
CA PHE A 119 -15.84 -2.07 -11.75
C PHE A 119 -16.54 -1.96 -10.39
N CYS A 120 -16.79 -0.72 -9.95
CA CYS A 120 -17.45 -0.42 -8.68
C CYS A 120 -16.68 -1.00 -7.49
N PHE A 121 -15.57 -0.33 -7.18
CA PHE A 121 -14.62 -0.80 -6.19
C PHE A 121 -14.97 -0.31 -4.78
N ALA A 122 -14.71 -1.15 -3.78
CA ALA A 122 -14.83 -0.76 -2.39
C ALA A 122 -13.79 0.30 -2.03
N VAL A 123 -14.23 1.33 -1.33
CA VAL A 123 -13.36 2.35 -0.72
C VAL A 123 -13.33 2.11 0.77
N TYR A 124 -12.15 1.88 1.29
CA TYR A 124 -11.91 1.63 2.72
C TYR A 124 -11.50 2.92 3.41
N ARG A 125 -12.03 3.14 4.60
CA ARG A 125 -11.73 4.28 5.45
C ARG A 125 -11.23 3.84 6.82
N TRP A 126 -10.20 4.49 7.30
CA TRP A 126 -9.66 4.28 8.65
C TRP A 126 -10.63 4.85 9.70
N ASP A 127 -11.04 4.03 10.66
CA ASP A 127 -11.98 4.43 11.73
C ASP A 127 -11.30 4.75 13.08
N GLY A 128 -9.97 4.75 13.09
CA GLY A 128 -9.14 4.89 14.30
C GLY A 128 -8.57 3.56 14.79
N GLN A 129 -9.09 2.44 14.33
CA GLN A 129 -8.62 1.10 14.70
C GLN A 129 -8.40 0.18 13.51
N ALA A 130 -9.20 0.32 12.46
CA ALA A 130 -9.13 -0.52 11.27
C ALA A 130 -9.61 0.21 10.02
N TYR A 131 -9.17 -0.25 8.86
CA TYR A 131 -9.76 0.11 7.58
C TYR A 131 -11.02 -0.73 7.37
N LYS A 132 -12.13 -0.08 7.10
CA LYS A 132 -13.43 -0.71 6.83
C LYS A 132 -14.06 -0.14 5.59
N VAL A 133 -14.88 -0.93 4.90
CA VAL A 133 -15.62 -0.45 3.74
C VAL A 133 -16.49 0.73 4.15
N ASN A 134 -16.32 1.86 3.46
CA ASN A 134 -17.06 3.09 3.68
C ASN A 134 -18.08 3.34 2.58
N ARG A 135 -17.70 3.06 1.33
CA ARG A 135 -18.52 3.31 0.14
C ARG A 135 -17.97 2.53 -1.05
N TYR A 136 -18.64 2.64 -2.17
CA TYR A 136 -18.19 2.08 -3.45
C TYR A 136 -18.10 3.18 -4.49
N GLU A 137 -17.03 3.16 -5.28
CA GLU A 137 -16.78 4.14 -6.33
C GLU A 137 -16.24 3.48 -7.60
N TYR A 138 -16.49 4.14 -8.73
CA TYR A 138 -15.88 3.81 -10.01
C TYR A 138 -15.56 5.09 -10.74
N GLU A 139 -14.29 5.27 -11.12
CA GLU A 139 -13.80 6.49 -11.80
C GLU A 139 -14.19 7.78 -11.05
N GLY A 140 -14.09 7.77 -9.73
CA GLY A 140 -14.37 8.92 -8.88
C GLY A 140 -15.86 9.20 -8.64
N LYS A 141 -16.75 8.30 -9.05
CA LYS A 141 -18.19 8.44 -8.86
C LYS A 141 -18.75 7.32 -8.01
N ALA A 142 -19.71 7.64 -7.16
CA ALA A 142 -20.43 6.64 -6.37
C ALA A 142 -21.11 5.62 -7.29
N CYS A 143 -21.07 4.37 -6.88
CA CYS A 143 -21.71 3.26 -7.60
C CYS A 143 -22.28 2.23 -6.62
N GLU A 144 -23.11 1.33 -7.15
CA GLU A 144 -23.70 0.24 -6.39
C GLU A 144 -23.35 -1.10 -7.05
N LEU A 145 -23.17 -2.13 -6.22
CA LEU A 145 -22.92 -3.49 -6.70
C LEU A 145 -24.21 -4.15 -7.18
#